data_d0481f9e5bcde23c64699ee0a9c9d63a
#
_entry.id   d0481f9e5bcde23c64699ee0a9c9d63a
#
_cell.length_a   1.000
_cell.length_b   1.000
_cell.length_c   1.000
_cell.angle_alpha   90.00
_cell.angle_beta   90.00
_cell.angle_gamma   90.00
#
_symmetry.space_group_name_H-M   'P 1'
#
loop_
_entity.id
_entity.type
_entity.pdbx_description
1 polymer ?
#
loop_
_entity_poly.entity_id
_entity_poly.type
_entity_poly.pdbx_seq_one_letter_code
_entity_poly.pdbx_strand_id
1 'polypeptide(L)'
;MNGRKEYTSLREQGYQGQVLTFPLHPTATGYKFLGWSTSINGKTVKKEGDSLRVTGNMKFYIVGKKITGVNLRKYDGTVWKIVDTSSGSATFPAVNLNSANMCLGWSRTKGKTTNPEYKAGDKIPTRTGNYYMVVFFSKQDRAPASIIKPTKHQMVYFVGDSRTVGLQLALGNSAPSNVDFVCKGNQGLDWFRQTGYRELLRKLSKQSRKTKKAVIINLGVNDMSNINTYVVYMRKVSENLKQNYNCDMYYLSVNPVNSAMIRSYGAATRTEAQVAAFNKTIYQKLCSGSDRAFIYINTCTNLQKYGWSSNRYDAGIYDGLHYSVETTLRIYGYCIRKLNA
;
A
#
# COMPACT_ATOMS: atom_id res chain seq x y z
N MET A 1 5.94 -44.41 2.85
CA MET A 1 6.00 -43.69 4.16
C MET A 1 5.33 -42.34 3.99
N ASN A 2 4.12 -42.15 4.49
CA ASN A 2 3.40 -40.90 4.46
C ASN A 2 3.80 -40.10 5.67
N GLY A 3 4.74 -39.15 5.49
CA GLY A 3 5.17 -38.26 6.55
C GLY A 3 4.05 -37.31 7.00
N ARG A 4 3.25 -37.75 7.95
CA ARG A 4 2.29 -36.89 8.65
C ARG A 4 2.96 -36.34 9.88
N LYS A 5 3.22 -35.01 9.89
CA LYS A 5 3.56 -34.32 11.12
C LYS A 5 2.29 -34.15 11.96
N GLU A 6 2.32 -34.60 13.20
CA GLU A 6 1.34 -34.17 14.20
C GLU A 6 1.42 -32.65 14.36
N TYR A 7 0.32 -31.97 14.10
CA TYR A 7 0.19 -30.58 14.48
C TYR A 7 -0.28 -30.52 15.93
N THR A 8 0.39 -29.72 16.75
CA THR A 8 0.00 -29.44 18.13
C THR A 8 -1.47 -29.07 18.18
N SER A 9 -2.23 -29.84 18.97
CA SER A 9 -3.66 -29.76 19.13
C SER A 9 -4.12 -28.33 19.49
N LEU A 10 -4.96 -27.72 18.65
CA LEU A 10 -5.88 -26.70 19.13
C LEU A 10 -6.85 -27.40 20.09
N ARG A 11 -6.75 -27.10 21.39
CA ARG A 11 -7.70 -27.56 22.38
C ARG A 11 -8.74 -26.47 22.56
N GLU A 12 -9.96 -26.70 22.08
CA GLU A 12 -11.10 -25.89 22.47
C GLU A 12 -11.85 -26.63 23.57
N GLN A 13 -12.16 -25.94 24.67
CA GLN A 13 -13.00 -26.47 25.72
C GLN A 13 -14.44 -26.09 25.41
N GLY A 14 -15.32 -27.09 25.31
CA GLY A 14 -16.75 -26.91 25.12
C GLY A 14 -17.52 -27.75 26.14
N TYR A 15 -18.72 -27.30 26.49
CA TYR A 15 -19.64 -28.04 27.36
C TYR A 15 -20.44 -29.08 26.54
N GLN A 16 -20.76 -30.19 27.15
CA GLN A 16 -21.62 -31.19 26.50
C GLN A 16 -22.93 -30.52 25.99
N GLY A 17 -23.27 -30.79 24.74
CA GLY A 17 -24.41 -30.18 24.08
C GLY A 17 -24.13 -28.84 23.37
N GLN A 18 -23.02 -28.20 23.63
CA GLN A 18 -22.61 -26.97 22.95
C GLN A 18 -22.37 -27.22 21.46
N VAL A 19 -22.70 -26.22 20.63
CA VAL A 19 -22.37 -26.24 19.21
C VAL A 19 -21.11 -25.40 18.98
N LEU A 20 -20.06 -26.03 18.48
CA LEU A 20 -18.80 -25.40 18.06
C LEU A 20 -18.74 -25.34 16.55
N THR A 21 -18.02 -24.35 16.03
CA THR A 21 -17.73 -24.24 14.60
C THR A 21 -16.27 -24.65 14.37
N PHE A 22 -16.02 -25.49 13.36
CA PHE A 22 -14.64 -25.85 13.00
C PHE A 22 -13.85 -24.63 12.60
N PRO A 23 -12.71 -24.37 13.28
CA PRO A 23 -11.93 -23.16 13.10
C PRO A 23 -11.25 -23.12 11.73
N LEU A 24 -10.67 -21.94 11.42
CA LEU A 24 -9.73 -21.77 10.33
C LEU A 24 -8.61 -22.82 10.45
N HIS A 25 -8.29 -23.46 9.34
CA HIS A 25 -7.27 -24.50 9.30
C HIS A 25 -5.85 -23.94 9.47
N PRO A 26 -4.94 -24.65 10.14
CA PRO A 26 -3.54 -24.29 10.15
C PRO A 26 -2.95 -24.44 8.74
N THR A 27 -2.20 -23.45 8.28
CA THR A 27 -1.52 -23.53 6.99
C THR A 27 -0.24 -24.38 7.12
N ALA A 28 -0.11 -25.40 6.27
CA ALA A 28 1.11 -26.18 6.15
C ALA A 28 1.73 -25.98 4.77
N THR A 29 2.98 -25.54 4.72
CA THR A 29 3.70 -25.36 3.46
C THR A 29 3.72 -26.66 2.65
N GLY A 30 3.19 -26.61 1.44
CA GLY A 30 3.16 -27.77 0.52
C GLY A 30 1.95 -28.68 0.67
N TYR A 31 0.97 -28.32 1.47
CA TYR A 31 -0.27 -29.09 1.60
C TYR A 31 -1.50 -28.19 1.42
N LYS A 32 -2.50 -28.73 0.70
CA LYS A 32 -3.84 -28.15 0.62
C LYS A 32 -4.70 -28.79 1.70
N PHE A 33 -5.28 -27.99 2.55
CA PHE A 33 -6.26 -28.45 3.52
C PHE A 33 -7.53 -28.96 2.82
N LEU A 34 -8.03 -30.10 3.22
CA LEU A 34 -9.26 -30.71 2.70
C LEU A 34 -10.37 -30.77 3.74
N GLY A 35 -10.03 -30.67 5.02
CA GLY A 35 -10.97 -30.73 6.13
C GLY A 35 -10.43 -31.53 7.32
N TRP A 36 -11.34 -32.03 8.13
CA TRP A 36 -11.07 -32.73 9.36
C TRP A 36 -11.61 -34.16 9.29
N SER A 37 -10.98 -35.10 9.97
CA SER A 37 -11.38 -36.47 10.09
C SER A 37 -11.40 -36.92 11.56
N THR A 38 -12.26 -37.87 11.89
CA THR A 38 -12.28 -38.50 13.21
C THR A 38 -11.20 -39.58 13.38
N SER A 39 -10.50 -39.95 12.31
CA SER A 39 -9.40 -40.91 12.35
C SER A 39 -8.16 -40.37 11.64
N ILE A 40 -6.97 -40.84 12.07
CA ILE A 40 -5.67 -40.36 11.57
C ILE A 40 -5.46 -40.58 10.06
N ASN A 41 -6.12 -41.56 9.47
CA ASN A 41 -6.04 -41.86 8.05
C ASN A 41 -7.42 -41.77 7.36
N GLY A 42 -8.38 -41.14 8.02
CA GLY A 42 -9.74 -41.05 7.55
C GLY A 42 -9.95 -40.04 6.42
N LYS A 43 -11.07 -40.19 5.75
CA LYS A 43 -11.57 -39.20 4.79
C LYS A 43 -12.07 -37.96 5.54
N THR A 44 -12.11 -36.82 4.86
CA THR A 44 -12.71 -35.58 5.38
C THR A 44 -14.17 -35.81 5.76
N VAL A 45 -14.54 -35.54 7.02
CA VAL A 45 -15.91 -35.63 7.54
C VAL A 45 -16.47 -34.26 7.93
N LYS A 46 -15.60 -33.28 8.15
CA LYS A 46 -15.93 -31.86 8.46
C LYS A 46 -15.04 -30.92 7.70
N LYS A 47 -15.60 -29.77 7.31
CA LYS A 47 -14.87 -28.66 6.65
C LYS A 47 -14.82 -27.48 7.58
N GLU A 48 -14.01 -26.49 7.22
CA GLU A 48 -14.00 -25.18 7.88
C GLU A 48 -15.40 -24.56 7.85
N GLY A 49 -15.83 -24.01 8.96
CA GLY A 49 -17.18 -23.43 9.12
C GLY A 49 -18.28 -24.43 9.45
N ASP A 50 -18.04 -25.76 9.34
CA ASP A 50 -19.02 -26.76 9.72
C ASP A 50 -19.27 -26.73 11.23
N SER A 51 -20.54 -26.96 11.62
CA SER A 51 -20.92 -27.04 13.01
C SER A 51 -20.72 -28.43 13.58
N LEU A 52 -20.38 -28.50 14.86
CA LEU A 52 -20.23 -29.71 15.64
C LEU A 52 -20.93 -29.57 16.98
N ARG A 53 -21.85 -30.49 17.31
CA ARG A 53 -22.37 -30.60 18.67
C ARG A 53 -21.41 -31.45 19.51
N VAL A 54 -20.97 -30.88 20.62
CA VAL A 54 -20.08 -31.58 21.56
C VAL A 54 -20.88 -32.68 22.30
N THR A 55 -20.48 -33.96 22.11
CA THR A 55 -21.11 -35.12 22.76
C THR A 55 -20.20 -35.79 23.79
N GLY A 56 -18.98 -35.26 23.98
CA GLY A 56 -17.97 -35.77 24.88
C GLY A 56 -16.56 -35.37 24.38
N ASN A 57 -15.53 -36.03 24.87
CA ASN A 57 -14.18 -35.84 24.38
C ASN A 57 -14.06 -36.32 22.93
N MET A 58 -13.84 -35.37 22.03
CA MET A 58 -13.74 -35.64 20.60
C MET A 58 -12.34 -35.26 20.10
N LYS A 59 -11.79 -36.09 19.21
CA LYS A 59 -10.48 -35.84 18.59
C LYS A 59 -10.65 -35.76 17.08
N PHE A 60 -10.14 -34.71 16.46
CA PHE A 60 -10.15 -34.55 15.01
C PHE A 60 -8.72 -34.42 14.49
N TYR A 61 -8.52 -34.96 13.30
CA TYR A 61 -7.25 -34.93 12.58
C TYR A 61 -7.37 -34.11 11.31
N ILE A 62 -6.37 -33.32 11.01
CA ILE A 62 -6.30 -32.54 9.77
C ILE A 62 -6.11 -33.51 8.59
N VAL A 63 -6.94 -33.32 7.58
CA VAL A 63 -6.81 -34.00 6.29
C VAL A 63 -6.23 -33.02 5.29
N GLY A 64 -5.07 -33.36 4.75
CA GLY A 64 -4.39 -32.51 3.75
C GLY A 64 -3.92 -33.34 2.57
N LYS A 65 -3.96 -32.76 1.39
CA LYS A 65 -3.36 -33.29 0.15
C LYS A 65 -2.05 -32.56 -0.13
N LYS A 66 -0.98 -33.33 -0.39
CA LYS A 66 0.29 -32.72 -0.84
C LYS A 66 0.07 -31.95 -2.14
N ILE A 67 0.53 -30.72 -2.19
CA ILE A 67 0.45 -29.88 -3.38
C ILE A 67 1.60 -30.28 -4.31
N THR A 68 1.24 -30.61 -5.56
CA THR A 68 2.22 -30.66 -6.66
C THR A 68 2.09 -29.38 -7.44
N GLY A 69 3.15 -28.57 -7.43
CA GLY A 69 3.07 -27.26 -8.06
C GLY A 69 4.42 -26.55 -8.12
N VAL A 70 4.38 -25.25 -8.32
CA VAL A 70 5.58 -24.42 -8.38
C VAL A 70 5.96 -23.89 -7.01
N ASN A 71 7.25 -23.85 -6.73
CA ASN A 71 7.80 -23.20 -5.56
C ASN A 71 8.03 -21.72 -5.86
N LEU A 72 7.28 -20.86 -5.21
CA LEU A 72 7.57 -19.44 -5.16
C LEU A 72 8.59 -19.18 -4.04
N ARG A 73 9.73 -18.64 -4.40
CA ARG A 73 10.87 -18.47 -3.50
C ARG A 73 11.13 -17.01 -3.23
N LYS A 74 11.61 -16.71 -2.04
CA LYS A 74 12.14 -15.39 -1.71
C LYS A 74 13.41 -15.13 -2.52
N TYR A 75 13.89 -13.89 -2.49
CA TYR A 75 15.13 -13.47 -3.14
C TYR A 75 16.35 -14.31 -2.71
N ASP A 76 16.42 -14.68 -1.42
CA ASP A 76 17.50 -15.51 -0.87
C ASP A 76 17.44 -16.99 -1.30
N GLY A 77 16.34 -17.39 -1.94
CA GLY A 77 16.09 -18.74 -2.42
C GLY A 77 15.30 -19.62 -1.45
N THR A 78 14.93 -19.14 -0.26
CA THR A 78 14.04 -19.88 0.63
C THR A 78 12.62 -19.98 0.06
N VAL A 79 11.95 -21.11 0.29
CA VAL A 79 10.56 -21.27 -0.19
C VAL A 79 9.64 -20.34 0.58
N TRP A 80 8.94 -19.47 -0.13
CA TRP A 80 7.93 -18.59 0.44
C TRP A 80 6.53 -19.22 0.40
N LYS A 81 6.17 -19.81 -0.75
CA LYS A 81 4.86 -20.43 -0.97
C LYS A 81 4.96 -21.52 -2.04
N ILE A 82 4.16 -22.58 -1.91
CA ILE A 82 3.94 -23.54 -2.99
C ILE A 82 2.55 -23.27 -3.57
N VAL A 83 2.49 -23.06 -4.88
CA VAL A 83 1.23 -22.79 -5.60
C VAL A 83 0.81 -24.06 -6.35
N ASP A 84 -0.41 -24.50 -6.08
CA ASP A 84 -1.03 -25.60 -6.81
C ASP A 84 -1.33 -25.17 -8.25
N THR A 85 -0.71 -25.84 -9.20
CA THR A 85 -0.86 -25.56 -10.63
C THR A 85 -1.65 -26.63 -11.36
N SER A 86 -2.28 -27.55 -10.62
CA SER A 86 -3.01 -28.69 -11.19
C SER A 86 -4.19 -28.26 -12.08
N SER A 87 -4.85 -27.14 -11.76
CA SER A 87 -5.95 -26.57 -12.55
C SER A 87 -5.51 -25.87 -13.84
N GLY A 88 -4.22 -25.56 -13.98
CA GLY A 88 -3.70 -24.79 -15.11
C GLY A 88 -4.09 -23.31 -15.11
N SER A 89 -4.81 -22.82 -14.09
CA SER A 89 -5.27 -21.42 -13.96
C SER A 89 -4.53 -20.60 -12.91
N ALA A 90 -3.48 -21.16 -12.29
CA ALA A 90 -2.73 -20.48 -11.25
C ALA A 90 -1.99 -19.25 -11.79
N THR A 91 -1.98 -18.18 -11.01
CA THR A 91 -1.31 -16.91 -11.33
C THR A 91 -0.27 -16.56 -10.28
N PHE A 92 0.70 -15.74 -10.69
CA PHE A 92 1.69 -15.20 -9.77
C PHE A 92 1.04 -14.22 -8.78
N PRO A 93 1.21 -14.41 -7.47
CA PRO A 93 0.66 -13.51 -6.48
C PRO A 93 1.44 -12.20 -6.41
N ALA A 94 0.74 -11.12 -6.04
CA ALA A 94 1.38 -9.92 -5.54
C ALA A 94 2.03 -10.21 -4.17
N VAL A 95 3.22 -9.66 -3.95
CA VAL A 95 3.92 -9.77 -2.67
C VAL A 95 4.23 -8.37 -2.16
N ASN A 96 3.78 -8.10 -0.94
CA ASN A 96 4.21 -6.92 -0.21
C ASN A 96 5.35 -7.32 0.74
N LEU A 97 6.49 -6.70 0.55
CA LEU A 97 7.62 -6.81 1.47
C LEU A 97 7.50 -5.69 2.50
N ASN A 98 7.49 -6.06 3.79
CA ASN A 98 7.35 -5.13 4.93
C ASN A 98 8.62 -4.29 5.16
N SER A 99 9.23 -3.82 4.09
CA SER A 99 10.47 -3.06 4.11
C SER A 99 10.47 -2.04 2.97
N ALA A 100 11.46 -1.20 2.91
CA ALA A 100 11.70 -0.30 1.77
C ALA A 100 11.94 -1.06 0.44
N ASN A 101 11.99 -2.37 0.48
CA ASN A 101 12.16 -3.23 -0.67
C ASN A 101 10.81 -3.51 -1.35
N MET A 102 10.82 -3.61 -2.66
CA MET A 102 9.62 -3.88 -3.45
C MET A 102 9.81 -5.18 -4.24
N CYS A 103 8.82 -6.08 -4.17
CA CYS A 103 8.75 -7.20 -5.09
C CYS A 103 8.23 -6.69 -6.45
N LEU A 104 9.10 -6.69 -7.46
CA LEU A 104 8.76 -6.25 -8.82
C LEU A 104 7.99 -7.31 -9.59
N GLY A 105 8.07 -8.57 -9.17
CA GLY A 105 7.51 -9.73 -9.83
C GLY A 105 8.36 -10.98 -9.61
N TRP A 106 8.36 -11.87 -10.57
CA TRP A 106 8.95 -13.20 -10.46
C TRP A 106 9.87 -13.52 -11.63
N SER A 107 10.89 -14.34 -11.41
CA SER A 107 11.82 -14.81 -12.41
C SER A 107 12.24 -16.25 -12.16
N ARG A 108 12.62 -16.98 -13.21
CA ARG A 108 13.28 -18.27 -13.09
C ARG A 108 14.71 -18.16 -12.58
N THR A 109 15.31 -16.98 -12.69
CA THR A 109 16.69 -16.70 -12.26
C THR A 109 16.69 -16.14 -10.85
N LYS A 110 17.43 -16.79 -9.94
CA LYS A 110 17.64 -16.33 -8.56
C LYS A 110 18.48 -15.04 -8.55
N GLY A 111 18.18 -14.14 -7.60
CA GLY A 111 18.99 -12.96 -7.33
C GLY A 111 18.78 -11.78 -8.28
N LYS A 112 17.77 -11.82 -9.15
CA LYS A 112 17.42 -10.65 -9.98
C LYS A 112 16.86 -9.51 -9.14
N THR A 113 17.27 -8.30 -9.46
CA THR A 113 16.82 -7.06 -8.80
C THR A 113 16.06 -6.12 -9.73
N THR A 114 15.99 -6.46 -11.02
CA THR A 114 15.29 -5.68 -12.06
C THR A 114 14.70 -6.61 -13.11
N ASN A 115 13.81 -6.09 -13.93
CA ASN A 115 13.25 -6.77 -15.12
C ASN A 115 12.70 -8.19 -14.79
N PRO A 116 11.59 -8.29 -14.02
CA PRO A 116 10.95 -9.57 -13.76
C PRO A 116 10.43 -10.17 -15.07
N GLU A 117 10.51 -11.50 -15.19
CA GLU A 117 9.93 -12.23 -16.33
C GLU A 117 8.41 -12.30 -16.25
N TYR A 118 7.88 -12.30 -15.02
CA TYR A 118 6.45 -12.38 -14.75
C TYR A 118 6.06 -11.35 -13.70
N LYS A 119 4.89 -10.76 -13.88
CA LYS A 119 4.28 -9.82 -12.93
C LYS A 119 3.21 -10.51 -12.09
N ALA A 120 2.78 -9.85 -11.04
CA ALA A 120 1.60 -10.28 -10.29
C ALA A 120 0.36 -10.32 -11.22
N GLY A 121 -0.38 -11.41 -11.18
CA GLY A 121 -1.53 -11.66 -12.05
C GLY A 121 -1.21 -12.45 -13.32
N ASP A 122 0.05 -12.51 -13.75
CA ASP A 122 0.43 -13.33 -14.90
C ASP A 122 0.22 -14.82 -14.62
N LYS A 123 -0.19 -15.57 -15.65
CA LYS A 123 -0.38 -17.01 -15.55
C LYS A 123 0.95 -17.70 -15.32
N ILE A 124 0.98 -18.66 -14.39
CA ILE A 124 2.16 -19.51 -14.16
C ILE A 124 2.28 -20.52 -15.32
N PRO A 125 3.37 -20.47 -16.12
CA PRO A 125 3.42 -21.21 -17.39
C PRO A 125 3.77 -22.68 -17.23
N THR A 126 4.22 -23.11 -16.04
CA THR A 126 4.67 -24.49 -15.79
C THR A 126 3.92 -25.14 -14.64
N ARG A 127 3.80 -26.48 -14.67
CA ARG A 127 3.16 -27.23 -13.57
C ARG A 127 4.08 -27.44 -12.37
N THR A 128 5.38 -27.40 -12.57
CA THR A 128 6.41 -27.57 -11.52
C THR A 128 7.57 -26.63 -11.78
N GLY A 129 8.39 -26.37 -10.78
CA GLY A 129 9.59 -25.54 -10.89
C GLY A 129 9.76 -24.53 -9.78
N ASN A 130 10.77 -23.71 -9.92
CA ASN A 130 11.08 -22.63 -8.97
C ASN A 130 10.96 -21.29 -9.67
N TYR A 131 10.34 -20.34 -8.99
CA TYR A 131 10.31 -18.93 -9.36
C TYR A 131 10.73 -18.10 -8.15
N TYR A 132 11.60 -17.14 -8.38
CA TYR A 132 12.21 -16.32 -7.35
C TYR A 132 11.63 -14.91 -7.40
N MET A 133 11.40 -14.31 -6.25
CA MET A 133 11.05 -12.89 -6.17
C MET A 133 12.16 -12.07 -6.80
N VAL A 134 11.79 -11.19 -7.70
CA VAL A 134 12.65 -10.12 -8.19
C VAL A 134 12.43 -8.93 -7.25
N VAL A 135 13.42 -8.68 -6.40
CA VAL A 135 13.31 -7.68 -5.34
C VAL A 135 14.15 -6.48 -5.70
N PHE A 136 13.50 -5.35 -5.83
CA PHE A 136 14.17 -4.06 -5.87
C PHE A 136 14.56 -3.67 -4.46
N PHE A 137 15.83 -3.70 -4.18
CA PHE A 137 16.38 -3.13 -2.95
C PHE A 137 16.50 -1.63 -3.16
N SER A 138 15.68 -0.84 -2.48
CA SER A 138 15.95 0.58 -2.47
C SER A 138 17.37 0.76 -1.96
N LYS A 139 18.22 1.42 -2.74
CA LYS A 139 19.38 2.08 -2.15
C LYS A 139 18.80 3.05 -1.16
N GLN A 140 18.64 2.60 0.06
CA GLN A 140 18.33 3.50 1.14
C GLN A 140 19.43 4.56 1.10
N ASP A 141 19.03 5.78 0.87
CA ASP A 141 19.59 6.86 1.66
C ASP A 141 19.27 6.47 3.11
N ARG A 142 20.15 5.67 3.70
CA ARG A 142 20.04 5.12 5.06
C ARG A 142 20.38 6.18 6.11
N ALA A 143 20.43 7.43 5.73
CA ALA A 143 20.25 8.46 6.73
C ALA A 143 18.90 8.13 7.38
N PRO A 144 18.85 7.91 8.71
CA PRO A 144 17.59 7.83 9.42
C PRO A 144 16.76 8.98 8.89
N ALA A 145 15.48 8.75 8.62
CA ALA A 145 14.60 9.76 8.03
C ALA A 145 14.59 10.96 9.00
N SER A 146 15.64 11.77 8.92
CA SER A 146 15.78 12.98 9.71
C SER A 146 14.67 13.88 9.22
N ILE A 147 13.77 14.22 10.12
CA ILE A 147 12.66 15.11 9.82
C ILE A 147 13.27 16.46 9.48
N ILE A 148 13.35 16.72 8.17
CA ILE A 148 13.99 17.93 7.64
C ILE A 148 13.05 19.10 7.88
N LYS A 149 13.58 20.18 8.43
CA LYS A 149 12.84 21.43 8.61
C LYS A 149 12.78 22.22 7.30
N PRO A 150 11.62 22.77 6.90
CA PRO A 150 11.55 23.76 5.83
C PRO A 150 12.34 25.00 6.20
N THR A 151 13.16 25.53 5.26
CA THR A 151 14.02 26.71 5.50
C THR A 151 13.67 27.91 4.62
N LYS A 152 13.21 27.66 3.38
CA LYS A 152 12.83 28.75 2.45
C LYS A 152 11.44 29.34 2.72
N HIS A 153 10.57 28.59 3.42
CA HIS A 153 9.21 29.00 3.73
C HIS A 153 9.02 29.06 5.24
N GLN A 154 8.45 30.16 5.71
CA GLN A 154 8.16 30.33 7.14
C GLN A 154 7.02 29.43 7.60
N MET A 155 6.11 29.05 6.69
CA MET A 155 5.06 28.07 6.94
C MET A 155 4.88 27.16 5.71
N VAL A 156 4.64 25.89 5.95
CA VAL A 156 4.33 24.87 4.92
C VAL A 156 3.05 24.17 5.30
N TYR A 157 2.10 24.14 4.37
CA TYR A 157 0.81 23.45 4.53
C TYR A 157 0.73 22.26 3.60
N PHE A 158 0.54 21.06 4.17
CA PHE A 158 0.18 19.88 3.40
C PHE A 158 -1.35 19.73 3.37
N VAL A 159 -1.89 19.69 2.16
CA VAL A 159 -3.34 19.61 1.93
C VAL A 159 -3.67 18.34 1.19
N GLY A 160 -4.53 17.49 1.78
CA GLY A 160 -4.81 16.23 1.11
C GLY A 160 -5.73 15.24 1.80
N ASP A 161 -5.71 14.03 1.26
CA ASP A 161 -6.54 12.89 1.67
C ASP A 161 -5.89 12.03 2.77
N SER A 162 -6.29 10.76 2.84
CA SER A 162 -5.78 9.79 3.83
C SER A 162 -4.25 9.60 3.78
N ARG A 163 -3.61 9.83 2.64
CA ARG A 163 -2.15 9.77 2.52
C ARG A 163 -1.48 10.96 3.21
N THR A 164 -2.15 12.12 3.22
CA THR A 164 -1.71 13.29 3.99
C THR A 164 -2.00 13.12 5.48
N VAL A 165 -3.11 12.46 5.84
CA VAL A 165 -3.34 12.03 7.24
C VAL A 165 -2.21 11.10 7.70
N GLY A 166 -1.80 10.15 6.87
CA GLY A 166 -0.65 9.27 7.14
C GLY A 166 0.64 10.06 7.36
N LEU A 167 0.85 11.13 6.58
CA LEU A 167 2.01 12.01 6.74
C LEU A 167 1.97 12.75 8.09
N GLN A 168 0.82 13.29 8.46
CA GLN A 168 0.62 13.93 9.76
C GLN A 168 0.88 12.97 10.91
N LEU A 169 0.35 11.76 10.84
CA LEU A 169 0.55 10.71 11.84
C LEU A 169 2.01 10.26 11.94
N ALA A 170 2.68 10.07 10.80
CA ALA A 170 4.08 9.64 10.75
C ALA A 170 5.05 10.67 11.35
N LEU A 171 4.76 11.96 11.21
CA LEU A 171 5.52 13.02 11.83
C LEU A 171 5.22 13.18 13.34
N GLY A 172 3.96 12.98 13.73
CA GLY A 172 3.53 13.06 15.12
C GLY A 172 4.06 14.32 15.82
N ASN A 173 4.56 14.14 17.04
CA ASN A 173 5.14 15.22 17.85
C ASN A 173 6.48 15.76 17.32
N SER A 174 7.09 15.07 16.35
CA SER A 174 8.34 15.49 15.73
C SER A 174 8.13 16.40 14.52
N ALA A 175 6.87 16.73 14.19
CA ALA A 175 6.57 17.66 13.11
C ALA A 175 7.23 19.04 13.38
N PRO A 176 7.97 19.61 12.41
CA PRO A 176 8.50 20.95 12.57
C PRO A 176 7.39 21.97 12.85
N SER A 177 7.63 22.93 13.73
CA SER A 177 6.63 23.94 14.15
C SER A 177 6.10 24.80 13.00
N ASN A 178 6.82 24.84 11.88
CA ASN A 178 6.43 25.56 10.67
C ASN A 178 5.79 24.64 9.60
N VAL A 179 5.33 23.45 9.99
CA VAL A 179 4.57 22.53 9.12
C VAL A 179 3.18 22.31 9.71
N ASP A 180 2.15 22.48 8.90
CA ASP A 180 0.76 22.29 9.31
C ASP A 180 -0.02 21.52 8.23
N PHE A 181 -1.19 20.99 8.58
CA PHE A 181 -1.97 20.07 7.77
C PHE A 181 -3.42 20.54 7.62
N VAL A 182 -3.96 20.33 6.42
CA VAL A 182 -5.38 20.35 6.12
C VAL A 182 -5.72 19.04 5.42
N CYS A 183 -6.14 18.06 6.17
CA CYS A 183 -6.30 16.72 5.61
C CYS A 183 -7.46 15.95 6.25
N LYS A 184 -8.05 15.05 5.46
CA LYS A 184 -9.13 14.17 5.90
C LYS A 184 -9.11 12.86 5.13
N GLY A 185 -9.29 11.73 5.82
CA GLY A 185 -9.33 10.40 5.21
C GLY A 185 -10.48 10.23 4.24
N ASN A 186 -10.25 9.44 3.18
CA ASN A 186 -11.23 9.08 2.16
C ASN A 186 -11.88 10.30 1.45
N GLN A 187 -11.10 11.35 1.19
CA GLN A 187 -11.57 12.58 0.58
C GLN A 187 -10.93 12.82 -0.79
N GLY A 188 -11.58 13.67 -1.59
CA GLY A 188 -11.14 14.10 -2.90
C GLY A 188 -11.42 15.59 -3.14
N LEU A 189 -11.58 15.95 -4.40
CA LEU A 189 -11.77 17.32 -4.84
C LEU A 189 -13.01 17.98 -4.22
N ASP A 190 -14.12 17.24 -4.11
CA ASP A 190 -15.38 17.82 -3.60
C ASP A 190 -15.27 18.23 -2.13
N TRP A 191 -14.65 17.40 -1.28
CA TRP A 191 -14.33 17.81 0.08
C TRP A 191 -13.42 19.05 0.10
N PHE A 192 -12.40 19.06 -0.75
CA PHE A 192 -11.50 20.22 -0.80
C PHE A 192 -12.25 21.49 -1.18
N ARG A 193 -13.15 21.43 -2.18
CA ARG A 193 -13.98 22.57 -2.59
C ARG A 193 -14.92 23.06 -1.51
N GLN A 194 -15.57 22.13 -0.80
CA GLN A 194 -16.63 22.45 0.17
C GLN A 194 -16.10 22.82 1.56
N THR A 195 -15.01 22.17 1.99
CA THR A 195 -14.51 22.24 3.37
C THR A 195 -13.01 22.54 3.44
N GLY A 196 -12.16 21.72 2.80
CA GLY A 196 -10.72 21.79 2.98
C GLY A 196 -10.11 23.12 2.54
N TYR A 197 -10.60 23.70 1.46
CA TYR A 197 -10.13 25.02 1.01
C TYR A 197 -10.48 26.14 2.01
N ARG A 198 -11.66 26.12 2.58
CA ARG A 198 -12.08 27.09 3.62
C ARG A 198 -11.21 26.95 4.89
N GLU A 199 -10.91 25.71 5.28
CA GLU A 199 -10.01 25.45 6.40
C GLU A 199 -8.59 25.98 6.12
N LEU A 200 -8.06 25.74 4.92
CA LEU A 200 -6.78 26.29 4.50
C LEU A 200 -6.77 27.81 4.56
N LEU A 201 -7.78 28.47 4.02
CA LEU A 201 -7.89 29.94 4.08
C LEU A 201 -7.91 30.47 5.50
N ARG A 202 -8.65 29.80 6.41
CA ARG A 202 -8.68 30.16 7.84
C ARG A 202 -7.30 30.03 8.51
N LYS A 203 -6.50 29.04 8.13
CA LYS A 203 -5.12 28.89 8.64
C LYS A 203 -4.20 29.96 8.04
N LEU A 204 -4.31 30.19 6.75
CA LEU A 204 -3.50 31.20 6.05
C LEU A 204 -3.78 32.64 6.54
N SER A 205 -5.03 32.97 6.85
CA SER A 205 -5.40 34.31 7.34
C SER A 205 -4.90 34.63 8.75
N LYS A 206 -4.47 33.61 9.52
CA LYS A 206 -3.77 33.81 10.80
C LYS A 206 -2.30 34.22 10.64
N GLN A 207 -1.77 34.12 9.43
CA GLN A 207 -0.39 34.47 9.11
C GLN A 207 -0.34 35.83 8.43
N SER A 208 0.71 36.60 8.70
CA SER A 208 0.95 37.85 7.98
C SER A 208 1.01 37.59 6.45
N ARG A 209 0.51 38.55 5.67
CA ARG A 209 0.69 38.51 4.20
C ARG A 209 2.15 38.57 3.76
N LYS A 210 3.04 39.13 4.58
CA LYS A 210 4.47 39.15 4.34
C LYS A 210 5.13 37.79 4.55
N THR A 211 4.53 36.92 5.35
CA THR A 211 5.05 35.57 5.60
C THR A 211 5.03 34.77 4.30
N LYS A 212 6.19 34.30 3.87
CA LYS A 212 6.30 33.40 2.71
C LYS A 212 5.85 31.99 3.08
N LYS A 213 4.88 31.47 2.37
CA LYS A 213 4.24 30.19 2.65
C LYS A 213 4.37 29.23 1.47
N ALA A 214 4.42 27.95 1.74
CA ALA A 214 4.23 26.90 0.73
C ALA A 214 2.93 26.14 1.00
N VAL A 215 2.19 25.85 -0.06
CA VAL A 215 1.03 24.96 -0.03
C VAL A 215 1.27 23.79 -0.97
N ILE A 216 1.27 22.59 -0.42
CA ILE A 216 1.49 21.33 -1.15
C ILE A 216 0.16 20.59 -1.26
N ILE A 217 -0.38 20.48 -2.46
CA ILE A 217 -1.60 19.71 -2.73
C ILE A 217 -1.24 18.25 -2.96
N ASN A 218 -1.81 17.36 -2.16
CA ASN A 218 -1.69 15.90 -2.22
C ASN A 218 -3.07 15.24 -2.31
N LEU A 219 -3.76 15.50 -3.41
CA LEU A 219 -5.09 15.00 -3.72
C LEU A 219 -5.11 14.30 -5.08
N GLY A 220 -6.11 13.48 -5.32
CA GLY A 220 -6.40 12.87 -6.61
C GLY A 220 -6.57 11.35 -6.57
N VAL A 221 -5.96 10.64 -5.64
CA VAL A 221 -6.02 9.16 -5.64
C VAL A 221 -7.44 8.60 -5.45
N ASN A 222 -8.33 9.37 -4.84
CA ASN A 222 -9.69 8.91 -4.55
C ASN A 222 -10.69 9.19 -5.69
N ASP A 223 -10.36 10.08 -6.60
CA ASP A 223 -11.27 10.59 -7.63
C ASP A 223 -10.56 11.00 -8.92
N MET A 224 -9.60 10.17 -9.38
CA MET A 224 -8.78 10.42 -10.58
C MET A 224 -9.60 10.68 -11.86
N SER A 225 -10.83 10.16 -11.94
CA SER A 225 -11.75 10.43 -13.05
C SER A 225 -12.17 11.90 -13.17
N ASN A 226 -12.06 12.67 -12.07
CA ASN A 226 -12.46 14.08 -12.03
C ASN A 226 -11.35 15.03 -12.53
N ILE A 227 -10.37 14.54 -13.27
CA ILE A 227 -9.16 15.26 -13.67
C ILE A 227 -9.42 16.63 -14.30
N ASN A 228 -10.43 16.75 -15.16
CA ASN A 228 -10.77 18.01 -15.81
C ASN A 228 -11.23 19.07 -14.79
N THR A 229 -12.04 18.65 -13.84
CA THR A 229 -12.50 19.53 -12.74
C THR A 229 -11.33 19.93 -11.84
N TYR A 230 -10.39 19.00 -11.57
CA TYR A 230 -9.14 19.32 -10.85
C TYR A 230 -8.38 20.43 -11.54
N VAL A 231 -8.13 20.31 -12.84
CA VAL A 231 -7.33 21.28 -13.60
C VAL A 231 -7.94 22.69 -13.49
N VAL A 232 -9.24 22.81 -13.72
CA VAL A 232 -9.93 24.10 -13.70
C VAL A 232 -9.93 24.70 -12.28
N TYR A 233 -10.30 23.89 -11.28
CA TYR A 233 -10.45 24.40 -9.92
C TYR A 233 -9.10 24.73 -9.27
N MET A 234 -8.09 23.88 -9.44
CA MET A 234 -6.78 24.07 -8.85
C MET A 234 -6.06 25.30 -9.43
N ARG A 235 -6.26 25.62 -10.71
CA ARG A 235 -5.73 26.86 -11.29
C ARG A 235 -6.26 28.09 -10.54
N LYS A 236 -7.57 28.17 -10.34
CA LYS A 236 -8.22 29.25 -9.57
C LYS A 236 -7.71 29.33 -8.12
N VAL A 237 -7.55 28.18 -7.47
CA VAL A 237 -6.98 28.09 -6.11
C VAL A 237 -5.56 28.65 -6.09
N SER A 238 -4.72 28.25 -7.03
CA SER A 238 -3.33 28.71 -7.12
C SER A 238 -3.25 30.22 -7.33
N GLU A 239 -4.03 30.76 -8.25
CA GLU A 239 -4.10 32.19 -8.51
C GLU A 239 -4.47 32.98 -7.25
N ASN A 240 -5.54 32.58 -6.58
CA ASN A 240 -5.98 33.23 -5.34
C ASN A 240 -4.92 33.18 -4.24
N LEU A 241 -4.29 32.03 -4.03
CA LEU A 241 -3.33 31.86 -2.93
C LEU A 241 -2.01 32.59 -3.20
N LYS A 242 -1.56 32.65 -4.44
CA LYS A 242 -0.40 33.43 -4.85
C LYS A 242 -0.64 34.94 -4.65
N GLN A 243 -1.77 35.44 -5.15
CA GLN A 243 -2.08 36.86 -5.14
C GLN A 243 -2.39 37.43 -3.75
N ASN A 244 -3.18 36.66 -2.96
CA ASN A 244 -3.75 37.18 -1.73
C ASN A 244 -3.05 36.68 -0.46
N TYR A 245 -2.24 35.61 -0.52
CA TYR A 245 -1.68 34.97 0.68
C TYR A 245 -0.15 34.78 0.63
N ASN A 246 0.54 35.21 -0.43
CA ASN A 246 1.99 35.05 -0.61
C ASN A 246 2.41 33.57 -0.50
N CYS A 247 1.72 32.70 -1.25
CA CYS A 247 1.97 31.27 -1.26
C CYS A 247 2.70 30.83 -2.53
N ASP A 248 3.77 30.06 -2.36
CA ASP A 248 4.28 29.19 -3.42
C ASP A 248 3.44 27.93 -3.47
N MET A 249 2.98 27.57 -4.67
CA MET A 249 2.05 26.46 -4.87
C MET A 249 2.75 25.24 -5.42
N TYR A 250 2.58 24.10 -4.77
CA TYR A 250 3.17 22.82 -5.16
C TYR A 250 2.08 21.75 -5.35
N TYR A 251 2.23 20.95 -6.38
CA TYR A 251 1.39 19.78 -6.59
C TYR A 251 2.22 18.53 -6.44
N LEU A 252 1.89 17.71 -5.44
CA LEU A 252 2.52 16.42 -5.21
C LEU A 252 1.91 15.40 -6.16
N SER A 253 2.72 14.69 -6.91
CA SER A 253 2.22 13.60 -7.75
C SER A 253 1.41 12.60 -6.92
N VAL A 254 0.32 12.09 -7.47
CA VAL A 254 -0.32 10.90 -6.89
C VAL A 254 0.70 9.79 -6.87
N ASN A 255 1.02 9.32 -5.68
CA ASN A 255 2.03 8.30 -5.43
C ASN A 255 1.56 6.91 -5.90
N PRO A 256 2.48 5.96 -6.13
CA PRO A 256 2.15 4.64 -6.66
C PRO A 256 1.06 3.92 -5.88
N VAL A 257 0.33 3.07 -6.55
CA VAL A 257 -0.61 2.11 -5.96
C VAL A 257 -0.18 0.69 -6.32
N ASN A 258 -0.69 -0.30 -5.61
CA ASN A 258 -0.63 -1.70 -6.02
C ASN A 258 -2.06 -2.20 -6.24
N SER A 259 -2.49 -2.22 -7.51
CA SER A 259 -3.87 -2.56 -7.87
C SER A 259 -4.27 -3.99 -7.50
N ALA A 260 -3.33 -4.92 -7.50
CA ALA A 260 -3.60 -6.30 -7.08
C ALA A 260 -3.89 -6.38 -5.57
N MET A 261 -3.12 -5.64 -4.75
CA MET A 261 -3.36 -5.56 -3.31
C MET A 261 -4.68 -4.84 -3.00
N ILE A 262 -4.98 -3.75 -3.71
CA ILE A 262 -6.25 -3.01 -3.56
C ILE A 262 -7.44 -3.95 -3.80
N ARG A 263 -7.41 -4.73 -4.87
CA ARG A 263 -8.46 -5.74 -5.16
C ARG A 263 -8.54 -6.81 -4.08
N SER A 264 -7.41 -7.32 -3.65
CA SER A 264 -7.35 -8.35 -2.60
C SER A 264 -7.89 -7.84 -1.26
N TYR A 265 -7.72 -6.56 -0.98
CA TYR A 265 -8.24 -5.90 0.22
C TYR A 265 -9.74 -5.57 0.12
N GLY A 266 -10.34 -5.67 -1.08
CA GLY A 266 -11.76 -5.37 -1.29
C GLY A 266 -12.09 -3.87 -1.41
N ALA A 267 -11.07 -3.03 -1.63
CA ALA A 267 -11.28 -1.59 -1.84
C ALA A 267 -11.63 -1.27 -3.30
N ALA A 268 -12.21 -0.09 -3.53
CA ALA A 268 -12.50 0.42 -4.87
C ALA A 268 -11.24 0.46 -5.73
N THR A 269 -11.33 -0.07 -6.93
CA THR A 269 -10.18 -0.26 -7.83
C THR A 269 -9.51 1.05 -8.20
N ARG A 270 -8.20 1.10 -7.98
CA ARG A 270 -7.28 2.13 -8.46
C ARG A 270 -6.11 1.43 -9.13
N THR A 271 -5.73 1.87 -10.31
CA THR A 271 -4.67 1.21 -11.08
C THR A 271 -3.47 2.12 -11.27
N GLU A 272 -2.32 1.49 -11.51
CA GLU A 272 -1.06 2.16 -11.83
C GLU A 272 -1.21 3.03 -13.09
N ALA A 273 -1.99 2.55 -14.08
CA ALA A 273 -2.26 3.28 -15.32
C ALA A 273 -3.11 4.55 -15.06
N GLN A 274 -4.11 4.47 -14.19
CA GLN A 274 -4.90 5.65 -13.80
C GLN A 274 -4.03 6.69 -13.08
N VAL A 275 -3.15 6.26 -12.17
CA VAL A 275 -2.18 7.14 -11.50
C VAL A 275 -1.26 7.82 -12.52
N ALA A 276 -0.71 7.06 -13.48
CA ALA A 276 0.17 7.61 -14.51
C ALA A 276 -0.55 8.63 -15.40
N ALA A 277 -1.78 8.33 -15.85
CA ALA A 277 -2.58 9.23 -16.67
C ALA A 277 -2.95 10.51 -15.93
N PHE A 278 -3.39 10.40 -14.66
CA PHE A 278 -3.69 11.55 -13.81
C PHE A 278 -2.46 12.45 -13.62
N ASN A 279 -1.34 11.87 -13.22
CA ASN A 279 -0.09 12.60 -13.01
C ASN A 279 0.40 13.30 -14.28
N LYS A 280 0.31 12.63 -15.43
CA LYS A 280 0.66 13.23 -16.74
C LYS A 280 -0.18 14.46 -17.02
N THR A 281 -1.50 14.40 -16.82
CA THR A 281 -2.41 15.52 -17.08
C THR A 281 -2.18 16.67 -16.11
N ILE A 282 -2.01 16.39 -14.80
CA ILE A 282 -1.67 17.43 -13.79
C ILE A 282 -0.36 18.13 -14.19
N TYR A 283 0.68 17.36 -14.52
CA TYR A 283 1.95 17.95 -14.94
C TYR A 283 1.77 18.86 -16.15
N GLN A 284 1.15 18.36 -17.23
CA GLN A 284 0.99 19.08 -18.48
C GLN A 284 0.12 20.33 -18.36
N LYS A 285 -0.97 20.26 -17.58
CA LYS A 285 -1.97 21.34 -17.53
C LYS A 285 -1.74 22.34 -16.40
N LEU A 286 -1.07 21.97 -15.33
CA LEU A 286 -0.89 22.83 -14.15
C LEU A 286 0.56 23.13 -13.79
N CYS A 287 1.51 22.30 -14.21
CA CYS A 287 2.88 22.36 -13.69
C CYS A 287 3.95 22.59 -14.75
N SER A 288 3.60 22.60 -16.03
CA SER A 288 4.53 22.87 -17.15
C SER A 288 4.31 24.27 -17.73
N GLY A 289 5.32 24.76 -18.45
CA GLY A 289 5.26 26.08 -19.10
C GLY A 289 5.60 27.25 -18.18
N SER A 290 5.63 28.44 -18.78
CA SER A 290 5.96 29.70 -18.09
C SER A 290 4.84 30.20 -17.17
N ASP A 291 3.58 29.88 -17.48
CA ASP A 291 2.37 30.26 -16.75
C ASP A 291 1.88 29.18 -15.77
N ARG A 292 2.79 28.29 -15.37
CA ARG A 292 2.44 27.17 -14.48
C ARG A 292 1.77 27.66 -13.18
N ALA A 293 0.66 26.99 -12.87
CA ALA A 293 -0.05 27.24 -11.62
C ALA A 293 0.69 26.67 -10.41
N PHE A 294 1.38 25.53 -10.58
CA PHE A 294 2.08 24.81 -9.52
C PHE A 294 3.51 24.43 -9.91
N ILE A 295 4.36 24.29 -8.91
CA ILE A 295 5.64 23.57 -9.02
C ILE A 295 5.36 22.08 -8.76
N TYR A 296 5.80 21.21 -9.67
CA TYR A 296 5.54 19.77 -9.55
C TYR A 296 6.55 19.09 -8.65
N ILE A 297 6.09 18.34 -7.66
CA ILE A 297 6.92 17.46 -6.83
C ILE A 297 6.65 16.01 -7.24
N ASN A 298 7.57 15.41 -7.98
CA ASN A 298 7.41 14.06 -8.53
C ASN A 298 7.88 12.98 -7.55
N THR A 299 7.14 12.77 -6.48
CA THR A 299 7.40 11.68 -5.53
C THR A 299 7.03 10.30 -6.10
N CYS A 300 6.09 10.22 -7.04
CA CYS A 300 5.70 8.97 -7.68
C CYS A 300 6.90 8.31 -8.36
N THR A 301 7.60 9.01 -9.23
CA THR A 301 8.81 8.47 -9.89
C THR A 301 9.92 8.17 -8.89
N ASN A 302 10.06 8.99 -7.84
CA ASN A 302 11.04 8.73 -6.79
C ASN A 302 10.74 7.40 -6.08
N LEU A 303 9.49 7.16 -5.69
CA LEU A 303 9.08 5.92 -5.05
C LEU A 303 9.18 4.71 -5.99
N GLN A 304 8.85 4.87 -7.26
CA GLN A 304 9.03 3.82 -8.27
C GLN A 304 10.49 3.45 -8.46
N LYS A 305 11.39 4.44 -8.40
CA LYS A 305 12.83 4.24 -8.54
C LYS A 305 13.47 3.60 -7.30
N TYR A 306 13.08 4.03 -6.11
CA TYR A 306 13.75 3.65 -4.85
C TYR A 306 12.93 2.71 -3.97
N GLY A 307 11.76 2.27 -4.44
CA GLY A 307 10.87 1.37 -3.75
C GLY A 307 9.93 2.08 -2.75
N TRP A 308 8.91 1.36 -2.33
CA TRP A 308 7.93 1.79 -1.33
C TRP A 308 7.27 0.58 -0.69
N SER A 309 6.72 0.74 0.49
CA SER A 309 6.02 -0.32 1.21
C SER A 309 4.58 0.10 1.49
N SER A 310 3.63 -0.78 1.11
CA SER A 310 2.25 -0.63 1.53
C SER A 310 2.08 -1.27 2.90
N ASN A 311 1.90 -0.44 3.91
CA ASN A 311 1.53 -0.84 5.27
C ASN A 311 0.86 0.35 5.93
N ARG A 312 -0.47 0.37 5.92
CA ARG A 312 -1.25 1.52 6.37
C ARG A 312 -0.85 1.92 7.80
N TYR A 313 -0.07 3.00 7.91
CA TYR A 313 0.40 3.58 9.17
C TYR A 313 1.11 2.58 10.10
N ASP A 314 1.80 1.59 9.54
CA ASP A 314 2.43 0.46 10.23
C ASP A 314 1.48 -0.41 11.08
N ALA A 315 0.19 -0.35 10.79
CA ALA A 315 -0.84 -1.14 11.47
C ALA A 315 -0.95 -2.60 10.98
N GLY A 316 -0.04 -3.06 10.13
CA GLY A 316 -0.08 -4.41 9.55
C GLY A 316 -1.15 -4.57 8.44
N ILE A 317 -1.72 -3.47 7.94
CA ILE A 317 -2.74 -3.47 6.89
C ILE A 317 -2.07 -3.19 5.54
N TYR A 318 -2.08 -4.18 4.67
CA TYR A 318 -1.43 -4.14 3.36
C TYR A 318 -2.49 -3.95 2.27
N ASP A 319 -2.97 -2.71 2.12
CA ASP A 319 -4.10 -2.38 1.23
C ASP A 319 -3.69 -1.93 -0.19
N GLY A 320 -2.39 -1.81 -0.45
CA GLY A 320 -1.86 -1.37 -1.74
C GLY A 320 -2.05 0.12 -2.04
N LEU A 321 -2.63 0.87 -1.11
CA LEU A 321 -2.99 2.29 -1.25
C LEU A 321 -2.23 3.19 -0.26
N HIS A 322 -2.16 2.80 1.00
CA HIS A 322 -1.49 3.54 2.06
C HIS A 322 -0.08 3.01 2.31
N TYR A 323 0.78 3.82 2.87
CA TYR A 323 2.21 3.54 3.03
C TYR A 323 2.59 3.26 4.47
N SER A 324 3.74 2.57 4.64
CA SER A 324 4.44 2.48 5.91
C SER A 324 4.88 3.88 6.40
N VAL A 325 5.11 4.01 7.70
CA VAL A 325 5.67 5.23 8.29
C VAL A 325 6.99 5.60 7.62
N GLU A 326 7.89 4.62 7.39
CA GLU A 326 9.16 4.86 6.70
C GLU A 326 8.97 5.45 5.30
N THR A 327 8.12 4.83 4.46
CA THR A 327 7.84 5.34 3.12
C THR A 327 7.23 6.75 3.17
N THR A 328 6.34 6.99 4.12
CA THR A 328 5.69 8.29 4.32
C THR A 328 6.68 9.38 4.72
N LEU A 329 7.62 9.09 5.63
CA LEU A 329 8.69 10.02 6.01
C LEU A 329 9.66 10.30 4.87
N ARG A 330 9.91 9.33 3.98
CA ARG A 330 10.70 9.54 2.75
C ARG A 330 9.99 10.49 1.77
N ILE A 331 8.66 10.37 1.63
CA ILE A 331 7.85 11.32 0.85
C ILE A 331 8.01 12.72 1.42
N TYR A 332 7.85 12.86 2.74
CA TYR A 332 8.04 14.14 3.43
C TYR A 332 9.43 14.73 3.15
N GLY A 333 10.49 13.97 3.42
CA GLY A 333 11.86 14.42 3.23
C GLY A 333 12.15 14.81 1.77
N TYR A 334 11.58 14.10 0.81
CA TYR A 334 11.70 14.48 -0.61
C TYR A 334 11.00 15.82 -0.90
N CYS A 335 9.79 16.01 -0.38
CA CYS A 335 9.07 17.28 -0.50
C CYS A 335 9.88 18.44 0.07
N ILE A 336 10.36 18.32 1.30
CA ILE A 336 11.09 19.41 1.96
C ILE A 336 12.40 19.72 1.26
N ARG A 337 13.15 18.73 0.80
CA ARG A 337 14.35 18.97 -0.02
C ARG A 337 14.03 19.76 -1.29
N LYS A 338 12.89 19.46 -1.94
CA LYS A 338 12.44 20.23 -3.12
C LYS A 338 12.01 21.64 -2.79
N LEU A 339 11.44 21.89 -1.62
CA LEU A 339 11.09 23.22 -1.16
C LEU A 339 12.34 24.04 -0.80
N ASN A 340 13.36 23.41 -0.23
CA ASN A 340 14.60 24.06 0.20
C ASN A 340 15.60 24.30 -0.95
N ALA A 341 15.47 23.55 -2.06
CA ALA A 341 16.28 23.75 -3.27
C ALA A 341 15.84 24.99 -4.07
#